data_72a9869a5a352404b9021032233219d1
#
_entry.id   72a9869a5a352404b9021032233219d1
#
_cell.length_a   1.000
_cell.length_b   1.000
_cell.length_c   1.000
_cell.angle_alpha   90.00
_cell.angle_beta   90.00
_cell.angle_gamma   90.00
#
_symmetry.space_group_name_H-M   'P 1'
#
loop_
_entity.id
_entity.type
_entity.pdbx_description
1 polymer ?
#
loop_
_entity_poly.entity_id
_entity_poly.type
_entity_poly.pdbx_seq_one_letter_code
_entity_poly.pdbx_strand_id
1 'polypeptide(L)'
;DRPLPLGQWPWARIGKNTDSYGIDEKCWRTIELPNFFAAQGLNGFRGELELRKTVYVPACAAGRPAKLRLGTMTDADHTWINGYLLGGRTNQYEPRDYHIAAGMLREGSNELRIRLVCEHDTGRVTPGKAMTLTIGDDVFDLSGAWRCAVVREVKSDCPGEDFVRWKPTGLYNAMLAPCFFYRVRAALWYQ
;
A
#
# COMPACT_ATOMS: atom_id res chain seq x y z
N ASP A 1 22.77 18.73 4.88
CA ASP A 1 21.95 17.52 4.93
C ASP A 1 21.92 16.89 3.54
N ARG A 2 22.70 15.84 3.35
CA ARG A 2 22.67 15.08 2.09
C ARG A 2 21.45 14.14 2.13
N PRO A 3 20.62 14.11 1.09
CA PRO A 3 19.57 13.10 1.00
C PRO A 3 20.23 11.72 1.04
N LEU A 4 19.69 10.82 1.86
CA LEU A 4 20.16 9.44 1.91
C LEU A 4 20.05 8.80 0.53
N PRO A 5 21.05 8.03 0.09
CA PRO A 5 20.97 7.32 -1.18
C PRO A 5 19.72 6.42 -1.22
N LEU A 6 19.09 6.31 -2.38
CA LEU A 6 17.85 5.55 -2.61
C LEU A 6 17.84 4.11 -2.05
N GLY A 7 19.00 3.51 -1.81
CA GLY A 7 19.15 2.17 -1.20
C GLY A 7 19.12 2.13 0.33
N GLN A 8 19.00 3.28 1.02
CA GLN A 8 19.04 3.35 2.49
C GLN A 8 17.70 3.67 3.14
N TRP A 9 16.64 3.82 2.35
CA TRP A 9 15.30 3.95 2.89
C TRP A 9 14.88 2.66 3.60
N PRO A 10 14.12 2.73 4.69
CA PRO A 10 13.70 1.54 5.45
C PRO A 10 13.05 0.45 4.60
N TRP A 11 12.36 0.82 3.52
CA TRP A 11 11.74 -0.09 2.58
C TRP A 11 12.74 -0.82 1.65
N ALA A 12 13.92 -0.25 1.37
CA ALA A 12 14.96 -0.89 0.56
C ALA A 12 15.64 -2.07 1.29
N ARG A 13 15.47 -2.18 2.60
CA ARG A 13 15.97 -3.28 3.42
C ARG A 13 15.02 -4.47 3.54
N ILE A 14 13.87 -4.44 2.89
CA ILE A 14 12.98 -5.61 2.78
C ILE A 14 13.60 -6.56 1.73
N GLY A 15 14.83 -6.96 1.98
CA GLY A 15 15.53 -7.99 1.24
C GLY A 15 14.96 -9.37 1.58
N LYS A 16 15.14 -10.28 0.63
CA LYS A 16 14.86 -11.71 0.68
C LYS A 16 14.91 -12.25 2.12
N ASN A 17 13.84 -12.88 2.56
CA ASN A 17 13.65 -13.42 3.90
C ASN A 17 13.29 -12.35 4.95
N THR A 18 12.15 -11.75 4.81
CA THR A 18 11.44 -11.36 6.01
C THR A 18 10.81 -12.63 6.55
N ASP A 19 11.60 -13.37 7.33
CA ASP A 19 11.04 -14.26 8.30
C ASP A 19 9.85 -13.51 8.89
N SER A 20 8.73 -14.21 9.01
CA SER A 20 7.65 -13.75 9.86
C SER A 20 8.32 -13.38 11.18
N TYR A 21 8.59 -12.08 11.40
CA TYR A 21 8.93 -11.60 12.72
C TYR A 21 7.87 -12.25 13.60
N GLY A 22 8.29 -13.03 14.59
CA GLY A 22 7.39 -13.72 15.47
C GLY A 22 6.54 -12.68 16.21
N ILE A 23 5.58 -12.10 15.50
CA ILE A 23 4.62 -11.18 16.09
C ILE A 23 3.80 -12.02 17.04
N ASP A 24 3.88 -11.70 18.32
CA ASP A 24 3.09 -12.39 19.36
C ASP A 24 1.62 -12.41 18.93
N GLU A 25 0.98 -13.55 19.04
CA GLU A 25 -0.44 -13.73 18.73
C GLU A 25 -1.34 -12.69 19.42
N LYS A 26 -0.94 -12.21 20.60
CA LYS A 26 -1.63 -11.15 21.35
C LYS A 26 -1.60 -9.78 20.68
N CYS A 27 -0.70 -9.57 19.73
CA CYS A 27 -0.56 -8.30 18.99
C CYS A 27 -1.48 -8.24 17.76
N TRP A 28 -2.11 -9.37 17.41
CA TRP A 28 -3.02 -9.43 16.28
C TRP A 28 -4.43 -8.99 16.66
N ARG A 29 -5.01 -8.19 15.79
CA ARG A 29 -6.41 -7.77 15.87
C ARG A 29 -7.09 -7.96 14.52
N THR A 30 -8.40 -7.94 14.49
CA THR A 30 -9.20 -7.95 13.28
C THR A 30 -9.53 -6.52 12.87
N ILE A 31 -9.38 -6.21 11.59
CA ILE A 31 -9.82 -4.97 10.96
C ILE A 31 -10.64 -5.29 9.71
N GLU A 32 -11.48 -4.34 9.28
CA GLU A 32 -12.29 -4.46 8.07
C GLU A 32 -11.63 -3.72 6.91
N LEU A 33 -11.42 -4.40 5.78
CA LEU A 33 -10.85 -3.84 4.58
C LEU A 33 -11.80 -4.01 3.37
N PRO A 34 -11.79 -3.06 2.41
CA PRO A 34 -11.05 -1.79 2.40
C PRO A 34 -11.64 -0.75 3.35
N ASN A 35 -10.79 -0.01 4.07
CA ASN A 35 -11.24 1.03 5.02
C ASN A 35 -10.08 1.96 5.42
N PHE A 36 -10.42 3.07 6.09
CA PHE A 36 -9.45 3.95 6.76
C PHE A 36 -9.01 3.34 8.09
N PHE A 37 -7.72 3.37 8.37
CA PHE A 37 -7.18 2.81 9.60
C PHE A 37 -7.55 3.64 10.84
N ALA A 38 -7.69 4.95 10.68
CA ALA A 38 -8.15 5.83 11.75
C ALA A 38 -9.51 5.42 12.33
N ALA A 39 -10.44 4.97 11.47
CA ALA A 39 -11.76 4.50 11.88
C ALA A 39 -11.72 3.18 12.67
N GLN A 40 -10.56 2.52 12.75
CA GLN A 40 -10.35 1.20 13.33
C GLN A 40 -9.31 1.21 14.47
N GLY A 41 -9.15 2.37 15.13
CA GLY A 41 -8.27 2.51 16.30
C GLY A 41 -6.78 2.68 15.96
N LEU A 42 -6.45 3.06 14.72
CA LEU A 42 -5.10 3.41 14.28
C LEU A 42 -5.04 4.89 13.86
N ASN A 43 -5.71 5.75 14.62
CA ASN A 43 -5.71 7.18 14.35
C ASN A 43 -4.30 7.76 14.51
N GLY A 44 -3.84 8.52 13.52
CA GLY A 44 -2.50 9.11 13.51
C GLY A 44 -1.35 8.09 13.38
N PHE A 45 -1.65 6.83 13.03
CA PHE A 45 -0.63 5.79 12.93
C PHE A 45 0.35 6.09 11.80
N ARG A 46 1.63 6.02 12.14
CA ARG A 46 2.77 6.02 11.21
C ARG A 46 3.66 4.84 11.53
N GLY A 47 4.08 4.11 10.52
CA GLY A 47 4.92 2.93 10.73
C GLY A 47 4.60 1.78 9.78
N GLU A 48 4.75 0.57 10.27
CA GLU A 48 4.55 -0.65 9.49
C GLU A 48 3.47 -1.52 10.10
N LEU A 49 2.53 -1.93 9.25
CA LEU A 49 1.50 -2.90 9.58
C LEU A 49 1.74 -4.21 8.82
N GLU A 50 1.44 -5.32 9.45
CA GLU A 50 1.28 -6.58 8.75
C GLU A 50 -0.19 -6.94 8.69
N LEU A 51 -0.68 -7.21 7.48
CA LEU A 51 -2.04 -7.63 7.19
C LEU A 51 -2.00 -9.05 6.66
N ARG A 52 -2.91 -9.91 7.16
CA ARG A 52 -3.05 -11.30 6.72
C ARG A 52 -4.49 -11.67 6.47
N LYS A 53 -4.69 -12.45 5.41
CA LYS A 53 -5.97 -13.09 5.08
C LYS A 53 -5.74 -14.50 4.57
N THR A 54 -6.54 -15.43 5.05
CA THR A 54 -6.57 -16.78 4.48
C THR A 54 -7.62 -16.83 3.37
N VAL A 55 -7.21 -17.31 2.21
CA VAL A 55 -8.08 -17.49 1.05
C VAL A 55 -8.18 -18.99 0.77
N TYR A 56 -9.41 -19.50 0.66
CA TYR A 56 -9.65 -20.89 0.31
C TYR A 56 -9.83 -21.05 -1.19
N VAL A 57 -8.98 -21.86 -1.82
CA VAL A 57 -9.00 -22.13 -3.24
C VAL A 57 -9.49 -23.57 -3.46
N PRO A 58 -10.53 -23.80 -4.27
CA PRO A 58 -11.03 -25.15 -4.56
C PRO A 58 -10.04 -25.91 -5.47
N ALA A 59 -10.12 -27.24 -5.44
CA ALA A 59 -9.25 -28.12 -6.23
C ALA A 59 -9.21 -27.80 -7.71
N CYS A 60 -10.35 -27.43 -8.30
CA CYS A 60 -10.47 -27.10 -9.73
C CYS A 60 -9.73 -25.78 -10.12
N ALA A 61 -9.44 -24.92 -9.16
CA ALA A 61 -8.75 -23.66 -9.36
C ALA A 61 -7.27 -23.72 -8.89
N ALA A 62 -6.90 -24.74 -8.12
CA ALA A 62 -5.56 -24.92 -7.60
C ALA A 62 -4.53 -25.06 -8.72
N GLY A 63 -3.33 -24.52 -8.51
CA GLY A 63 -2.22 -24.58 -9.46
C GLY A 63 -2.37 -23.68 -10.69
N ARG A 64 -3.52 -23.06 -10.90
CA ARG A 64 -3.75 -22.15 -12.05
C ARG A 64 -3.14 -20.77 -11.78
N PRO A 65 -2.74 -20.04 -12.83
CA PRO A 65 -2.32 -18.65 -12.68
C PRO A 65 -3.53 -17.78 -12.27
N ALA A 66 -3.23 -16.72 -11.52
CA ALA A 66 -4.27 -15.86 -10.97
C ALA A 66 -3.87 -14.37 -11.05
N LYS A 67 -4.88 -13.51 -10.92
CA LYS A 67 -4.71 -12.07 -10.77
C LYS A 67 -5.23 -11.62 -9.41
N LEU A 68 -4.36 -10.98 -8.64
CA LEU A 68 -4.68 -10.37 -7.36
C LEU A 68 -4.86 -8.87 -7.55
N ARG A 69 -6.00 -8.34 -7.10
CA ARG A 69 -6.29 -6.90 -7.04
C ARG A 69 -6.56 -6.51 -5.60
N LEU A 70 -5.89 -5.47 -5.13
CA LEU A 70 -6.01 -5.00 -3.75
C LEU A 70 -6.35 -3.51 -3.66
N GLY A 71 -6.80 -2.91 -4.77
CA GLY A 71 -7.11 -1.48 -4.84
C GLY A 71 -5.88 -0.60 -4.76
N THR A 72 -5.97 0.51 -4.04
CA THR A 72 -4.85 1.41 -3.73
C THR A 72 -4.66 1.48 -2.22
N MET A 73 -3.42 1.63 -1.78
CA MET A 73 -3.04 1.65 -0.36
C MET A 73 -2.12 2.82 -0.08
N THR A 74 -2.24 3.40 1.12
CA THR A 74 -1.37 4.47 1.59
C THR A 74 -0.38 3.90 2.61
N ASP A 75 0.96 3.98 2.41
CA ASP A 75 1.62 4.62 1.27
C ASP A 75 2.29 3.57 0.38
N ALA A 76 3.12 2.68 0.97
CA ALA A 76 3.86 1.63 0.27
C ALA A 76 3.50 0.23 0.77
N ASP A 77 3.63 -0.76 -0.09
CA ASP A 77 3.39 -2.14 0.31
C ASP A 77 4.40 -3.13 -0.28
N HIS A 78 4.47 -4.29 0.36
CA HIS A 78 4.94 -5.53 -0.22
C HIS A 78 3.89 -6.61 0.03
N THR A 79 3.66 -7.43 -0.98
CA THR A 79 2.59 -8.44 -0.97
C THR A 79 3.13 -9.82 -1.29
N TRP A 80 2.74 -10.81 -0.50
CA TRP A 80 3.13 -12.23 -0.66
C TRP A 80 1.91 -13.13 -0.70
N ILE A 81 2.05 -14.24 -1.41
CA ILE A 81 1.13 -15.39 -1.35
C ILE A 81 1.92 -16.64 -0.97
N ASN A 82 1.49 -17.36 0.06
CA ASN A 82 2.16 -18.57 0.55
C ASN A 82 3.68 -18.40 0.77
N GLY A 83 4.12 -17.20 1.20
CA GLY A 83 5.52 -16.85 1.39
C GLY A 83 6.26 -16.37 0.13
N TYR A 84 5.67 -16.49 -1.06
CA TYR A 84 6.26 -15.98 -2.30
C TYR A 84 5.95 -14.50 -2.50
N LEU A 85 6.97 -13.67 -2.67
CA LEU A 85 6.81 -12.26 -2.95
C LEU A 85 6.20 -12.07 -4.36
N LEU A 86 5.06 -11.39 -4.41
CA LEU A 86 4.40 -11.01 -5.67
C LEU A 86 4.89 -9.66 -6.19
N GLY A 87 5.22 -8.74 -5.29
CA GLY A 87 5.70 -7.42 -5.61
C GLY A 87 5.44 -6.41 -4.51
N GLY A 88 5.66 -5.14 -4.84
CA GLY A 88 5.39 -3.99 -3.97
C GLY A 88 5.22 -2.72 -4.78
N ARG A 89 4.62 -1.71 -4.16
CA ARG A 89 4.43 -0.38 -4.72
C ARG A 89 4.79 0.66 -3.65
N THR A 90 5.34 1.78 -4.10
CA THR A 90 5.74 2.89 -3.22
C THR A 90 4.89 4.14 -3.41
N ASN A 91 3.95 4.11 -4.35
CA ASN A 91 3.08 5.24 -4.64
C ASN A 91 1.64 4.91 -4.21
N GLN A 92 1.04 5.77 -3.38
CA GLN A 92 -0.31 5.57 -2.84
C GLN A 92 -1.43 5.56 -3.90
N TYR A 93 -1.21 6.11 -5.07
CA TYR A 93 -2.21 6.17 -6.15
C TYR A 93 -2.12 5.01 -7.12
N GLU A 94 -1.02 4.26 -7.10
CA GLU A 94 -0.80 3.13 -8.00
C GLU A 94 -1.64 1.92 -7.57
N PRO A 95 -2.40 1.29 -8.49
CA PRO A 95 -3.16 0.08 -8.17
C PRO A 95 -2.24 -1.08 -7.78
N ARG A 96 -2.65 -1.83 -6.75
CA ARG A 96 -2.00 -3.07 -6.31
C ARG A 96 -2.55 -4.24 -7.10
N ASP A 97 -2.12 -4.33 -8.34
CA ASP A 97 -2.44 -5.43 -9.26
C ASP A 97 -1.21 -6.33 -9.39
N TYR A 98 -1.34 -7.58 -8.91
CA TYR A 98 -0.24 -8.55 -8.92
C TYR A 98 -0.64 -9.80 -9.68
N HIS A 99 0.32 -10.38 -10.42
CA HIS A 99 0.17 -11.68 -11.05
C HIS A 99 0.68 -12.78 -10.14
N ILE A 100 -0.10 -13.85 -10.01
CA ILE A 100 0.26 -15.07 -9.30
C ILE A 100 0.54 -16.12 -10.35
N ALA A 101 1.78 -16.62 -10.39
CA ALA A 101 2.17 -17.63 -11.36
C ALA A 101 1.51 -18.97 -11.08
N ALA A 102 1.44 -19.82 -12.12
CA ALA A 102 0.96 -21.19 -11.97
C ALA A 102 1.78 -21.94 -10.90
N GLY A 103 1.11 -22.76 -10.11
CA GLY A 103 1.71 -23.55 -9.02
C GLY A 103 1.88 -22.82 -7.69
N MET A 104 1.65 -21.50 -7.61
CA MET A 104 1.75 -20.77 -6.35
C MET A 104 0.53 -20.92 -5.44
N LEU A 105 -0.66 -21.13 -6.02
CA LEU A 105 -1.89 -21.40 -5.28
C LEU A 105 -2.11 -22.89 -5.16
N ARG A 106 -2.39 -23.34 -3.93
CA ARG A 106 -2.71 -24.74 -3.62
C ARG A 106 -4.17 -24.91 -3.30
N GLU A 107 -4.66 -26.12 -3.38
CA GLU A 107 -5.97 -26.47 -2.86
C GLU A 107 -6.07 -26.17 -1.37
N GLY A 108 -7.23 -25.68 -0.93
CA GLY A 108 -7.49 -25.33 0.47
C GLY A 108 -6.94 -23.95 0.84
N SER A 109 -6.31 -23.85 1.99
CA SER A 109 -5.85 -22.60 2.58
C SER A 109 -4.62 -22.03 1.91
N ASN A 110 -4.71 -20.76 1.50
CA ASN A 110 -3.60 -19.95 0.99
C ASN A 110 -3.48 -18.69 1.85
N GLU A 111 -2.26 -18.37 2.29
CA GLU A 111 -2.01 -17.17 3.07
C GLU A 111 -1.65 -16.00 2.15
N LEU A 112 -2.46 -14.97 2.18
CA LEU A 112 -2.16 -13.67 1.62
C LEU A 112 -1.63 -12.77 2.73
N ARG A 113 -0.43 -12.22 2.53
CA ARG A 113 0.26 -11.35 3.48
C ARG A 113 0.65 -10.05 2.80
N ILE A 114 0.42 -8.94 3.49
CA ILE A 114 0.79 -7.60 3.05
C ILE A 114 1.57 -6.94 4.18
N ARG A 115 2.78 -6.44 3.90
CA ARG A 115 3.48 -5.49 4.74
C ARG A 115 3.20 -4.10 4.19
N LEU A 116 2.48 -3.31 4.96
CA LEU A 116 2.08 -1.96 4.58
C LEU A 116 2.88 -0.94 5.38
N VAL A 117 3.45 0.04 4.69
CA VAL A 117 4.15 1.18 5.29
C VAL A 117 3.25 2.39 5.19
N CYS A 118 2.96 3.00 6.34
CA CYS A 118 2.22 4.25 6.46
C CYS A 118 3.20 5.35 6.86
N GLU A 119 3.53 6.25 5.94
CA GLU A 119 4.44 7.38 6.19
C GLU A 119 3.70 8.58 6.76
N HIS A 120 2.40 8.67 6.48
CA HIS A 120 1.50 9.74 6.90
C HIS A 120 0.36 9.16 7.74
N ASP A 121 -0.29 10.02 8.51
CA ASP A 121 -1.40 9.68 9.41
C ASP A 121 -2.72 9.33 8.69
N THR A 122 -2.70 9.29 7.36
CA THR A 122 -3.86 9.01 6.50
C THR A 122 -3.90 7.57 5.99
N GLY A 123 -3.31 6.63 6.73
CA GLY A 123 -3.22 5.21 6.36
C GLY A 123 -4.59 4.60 6.01
N ARG A 124 -4.65 3.90 4.87
CA ARG A 124 -5.87 3.23 4.40
C ARG A 124 -5.58 2.17 3.33
N VAL A 125 -6.50 1.25 3.20
CA VAL A 125 -6.82 0.58 1.92
C VAL A 125 -8.06 1.30 1.39
N THR A 126 -7.96 1.91 0.22
CA THR A 126 -8.94 2.89 -0.27
C THR A 126 -10.33 2.27 -0.43
N PRO A 127 -11.35 2.76 0.29
CA PRO A 127 -12.73 2.28 0.17
C PRO A 127 -13.27 2.42 -1.26
N GLY A 128 -14.19 1.52 -1.65
CA GLY A 128 -14.80 1.49 -2.97
C GLY A 128 -13.92 0.96 -4.09
N LYS A 129 -12.69 0.52 -3.79
CA LYS A 129 -11.83 -0.19 -4.74
C LYS A 129 -11.98 -1.70 -4.56
N ALA A 130 -11.99 -2.43 -5.69
CA ALA A 130 -12.11 -3.88 -5.66
C ALA A 130 -10.89 -4.53 -4.99
N MET A 131 -11.16 -5.47 -4.08
CA MET A 131 -10.19 -6.38 -3.50
C MET A 131 -10.58 -7.79 -3.91
N THR A 132 -9.91 -8.37 -4.90
CA THR A 132 -10.30 -9.66 -5.50
C THR A 132 -9.11 -10.52 -5.86
N LEU A 133 -9.30 -11.83 -5.76
CA LEU A 133 -8.46 -12.84 -6.39
C LEU A 133 -9.24 -13.47 -7.53
N THR A 134 -8.74 -13.39 -8.76
CA THR A 134 -9.37 -13.96 -9.95
C THR A 134 -8.53 -15.12 -10.47
N ILE A 135 -9.15 -16.30 -10.61
CA ILE A 135 -8.52 -17.53 -11.11
C ILE A 135 -9.38 -18.04 -12.30
N GLY A 136 -8.93 -17.79 -13.53
CA GLY A 136 -9.78 -18.00 -14.71
C GLY A 136 -11.02 -17.13 -14.64
N ASP A 137 -12.21 -17.73 -14.62
CA ASP A 137 -13.50 -17.04 -14.52
C ASP A 137 -13.99 -16.88 -13.08
N ASP A 138 -13.36 -17.56 -12.12
CA ASP A 138 -13.73 -17.50 -10.70
C ASP A 138 -13.18 -16.23 -10.05
N VAL A 139 -14.02 -15.49 -9.34
CA VAL A 139 -13.68 -14.28 -8.61
C VAL A 139 -13.97 -14.47 -7.14
N PHE A 140 -12.91 -14.38 -6.32
CA PHE A 140 -12.98 -14.45 -4.86
C PHE A 140 -12.90 -13.04 -4.30
N ASP A 141 -13.89 -12.64 -3.52
CA ASP A 141 -13.87 -11.38 -2.79
C ASP A 141 -12.90 -11.46 -1.60
N LEU A 142 -12.02 -10.48 -1.50
CA LEU A 142 -11.04 -10.35 -0.42
C LEU A 142 -11.40 -9.24 0.57
N SER A 143 -12.52 -8.58 0.40
CA SER A 143 -13.01 -7.57 1.35
C SER A 143 -13.41 -8.20 2.70
N GLY A 144 -13.75 -7.35 3.68
CA GLY A 144 -14.18 -7.77 5.01
C GLY A 144 -13.01 -7.97 5.99
N ALA A 145 -13.10 -8.97 6.85
CA ALA A 145 -12.19 -9.19 7.97
C ALA A 145 -10.78 -9.60 7.54
N TRP A 146 -9.80 -8.88 8.07
CA TRP A 146 -8.36 -9.15 7.93
C TRP A 146 -7.70 -9.15 9.31
N ARG A 147 -6.71 -10.01 9.51
CA ARG A 147 -5.82 -9.91 10.67
C ARG A 147 -4.81 -8.79 10.43
N CYS A 148 -4.62 -7.95 11.44
CA CYS A 148 -3.69 -6.82 11.41
C CYS A 148 -2.82 -6.81 12.66
N ALA A 149 -1.54 -6.60 12.50
CA ALA A 149 -0.61 -6.37 13.60
C ALA A 149 0.28 -5.16 13.32
N VAL A 150 0.60 -4.40 14.36
CA VAL A 150 1.61 -3.34 14.29
C VAL A 150 2.98 -3.98 14.39
N VAL A 151 3.78 -3.82 13.36
CA VAL A 151 5.17 -4.30 13.31
C VAL A 151 6.11 -3.28 13.91
N ARG A 152 5.89 -2.03 13.52
CA ARG A 152 6.66 -0.88 14.00
C ARG A 152 5.80 0.37 13.99
N GLU A 153 5.82 1.11 15.08
CA GLU A 153 5.24 2.44 15.17
C GLU A 153 6.36 3.48 15.20
N VAL A 154 6.20 4.54 14.42
CA VAL A 154 7.13 5.67 14.41
C VAL A 154 6.40 6.86 15.04
N LYS A 155 6.82 7.23 16.23
CA LYS A 155 6.41 8.48 16.85
C LYS A 155 7.38 9.56 16.39
N SER A 156 6.87 10.53 15.66
CA SER A 156 7.66 11.63 15.15
C SER A 156 7.19 12.93 15.79
N ASP A 157 8.09 13.63 16.45
CA ASP A 157 7.87 15.00 16.94
C ASP A 157 8.16 16.04 15.84
N CYS A 158 8.57 15.59 14.66
CA CYS A 158 8.78 16.49 13.54
C CYS A 158 7.44 17.10 13.09
N PRO A 159 7.40 18.42 12.84
CA PRO A 159 6.24 19.05 12.22
C PRO A 159 5.92 18.35 10.89
N GLY A 160 4.62 18.33 10.54
CA GLY A 160 4.18 17.79 9.27
C GLY A 160 4.88 18.45 8.09
N GLU A 161 4.95 17.76 6.96
CA GLU A 161 5.55 18.27 5.75
C GLU A 161 4.84 19.56 5.30
N ASP A 162 5.61 20.63 5.14
CA ASP A 162 5.09 21.94 4.70
C ASP A 162 5.31 22.09 3.18
N PHE A 163 4.25 21.87 2.41
CA PHE A 163 4.28 22.08 0.97
C PHE A 163 4.20 23.56 0.63
N VAL A 164 5.33 24.25 0.61
CA VAL A 164 5.41 25.69 0.29
C VAL A 164 4.68 26.04 -1.03
N ARG A 165 4.71 25.15 -2.01
CA ARG A 165 4.01 25.32 -3.29
C ARG A 165 2.48 25.39 -3.17
N TRP A 166 1.89 24.89 -2.08
CA TRP A 166 0.45 24.92 -1.84
C TRP A 166 0.03 26.16 -1.01
N LYS A 167 0.99 26.95 -0.55
CA LYS A 167 0.69 28.21 0.15
C LYS A 167 0.10 29.21 -0.82
N PRO A 168 -0.77 30.14 -0.36
CA PRO A 168 -1.30 31.20 -1.18
C PRO A 168 -0.17 31.93 -1.92
N THR A 169 -0.35 32.15 -3.21
CA THR A 169 0.60 32.79 -4.14
C THR A 169 1.90 32.02 -4.40
N GLY A 170 2.15 30.87 -3.76
CA GLY A 170 3.40 30.13 -3.95
C GLY A 170 3.66 29.75 -5.40
N LEU A 171 2.69 29.09 -6.05
CA LEU A 171 2.78 28.71 -7.48
C LEU A 171 2.84 29.95 -8.40
N TYR A 172 2.08 30.98 -8.09
CA TYR A 172 2.10 32.23 -8.85
C TYR A 172 3.51 32.84 -8.85
N ASN A 173 4.08 33.05 -7.67
CA ASN A 173 5.38 33.70 -7.51
C ASN A 173 6.54 32.86 -8.09
N ALA A 174 6.47 31.52 -7.95
CA ALA A 174 7.55 30.66 -8.39
C ALA A 174 7.48 30.30 -9.89
N MET A 175 6.27 30.22 -10.46
CA MET A 175 6.08 29.69 -11.82
C MET A 175 5.52 30.71 -12.80
N LEU A 176 4.53 31.53 -12.42
CA LEU A 176 3.89 32.46 -13.34
C LEU A 176 4.56 33.82 -13.38
N ALA A 177 4.87 34.41 -12.25
CA ALA A 177 5.44 35.76 -12.19
C ALA A 177 6.75 35.88 -12.96
N PRO A 178 7.68 34.94 -12.95
CA PRO A 178 8.90 34.99 -13.78
C PRO A 178 8.63 34.96 -15.29
N CYS A 179 7.46 34.47 -15.71
CA CYS A 179 7.09 34.34 -17.12
C CYS A 179 6.48 35.61 -17.71
N PHE A 180 6.17 36.63 -16.91
CA PHE A 180 5.51 37.88 -17.40
C PHE A 180 6.38 38.72 -18.37
N PHE A 181 7.67 38.46 -18.41
CA PHE A 181 8.56 39.11 -19.38
C PHE A 181 8.46 38.52 -20.80
N TYR A 182 7.80 37.34 -20.92
CA TYR A 182 7.60 36.70 -22.22
C TYR A 182 6.29 37.16 -22.85
N ARG A 183 6.34 37.54 -24.15
CA ARG A 183 5.12 37.80 -24.90
C ARG A 183 4.51 36.51 -25.38
N VAL A 184 3.37 36.11 -24.78
CA VAL A 184 2.61 34.93 -25.18
C VAL A 184 1.39 35.33 -26.00
N ARG A 185 1.06 34.54 -27.04
CA ARG A 185 -0.15 34.75 -27.85
C ARG A 185 -1.39 34.05 -27.25
N ALA A 186 -1.17 32.98 -26.55
CA ALA A 186 -2.25 32.22 -25.92
C ALA A 186 -1.72 31.43 -24.71
N ALA A 187 -2.57 31.15 -23.78
CA ALA A 187 -2.32 30.21 -22.67
C ALA A 187 -3.39 29.11 -22.71
N LEU A 188 -2.96 27.86 -22.64
CA LEU A 188 -3.86 26.73 -22.51
C LEU A 188 -3.82 26.31 -21.04
N TRP A 189 -4.99 26.20 -20.43
CA TRP A 189 -5.16 25.71 -19.06
C TRP A 189 -5.72 24.29 -19.10
N TYR A 190 -5.00 23.36 -18.44
CA TYR A 190 -5.46 22.01 -18.23
C TYR A 190 -5.38 21.70 -16.73
N GLN A 191 -6.49 21.27 -16.14
CA GLN A 191 -6.57 20.93 -14.71
C GLN A 191 -7.38 19.64 -14.52
#